data_d772a938a6bb7bc5c3204506a4162dc9
#
_entry.id   d772a938a6bb7bc5c3204506a4162dc9
#
_cell.length_a   1.000
_cell.length_b   1.000
_cell.length_c   1.000
_cell.angle_alpha   90.00
_cell.angle_beta   90.00
_cell.angle_gamma   90.00
#
_symmetry.space_group_name_H-M   'P 1'
#
loop_
_entity.id
_entity.type
_entity.pdbx_description
1 polymer ?
#
loop_
_entity_poly.entity_id
_entity_poly.type
_entity_poly.pdbx_seq_one_letter_code
_entity_poly.pdbx_strand_id
1 'polypeptide(L)'
;MKSLRRGLLTYVPTILVGAVIQALLVLGDPVPTTSWWFAARVLASASVLILSLWLTMSFAAHTDTPFSSRLLLAATVTVLCGIVAGILNPILPLLVAVMSLPVLSAAAAGPLKEVTRTITFAPIRTSLGLAGSAVLIIVNVVAGLLLGFFVTGVVAAAITWLVFGISATILATHWASLHRRAHSS
;
A
#
# COMPACT_ATOMS: atom_id res chain seq x y z
N MET A 1 -7.43 25.01 -2.41
CA MET A 1 -8.22 24.51 -1.27
C MET A 1 -9.25 23.43 -1.64
N LYS A 2 -9.99 23.51 -2.78
CA LYS A 2 -10.99 22.48 -3.17
C LYS A 2 -10.39 21.07 -3.43
N SER A 3 -9.18 20.99 -4.00
CA SER A 3 -8.51 19.71 -4.30
C SER A 3 -8.04 18.96 -3.02
N LEU A 4 -7.53 19.71 -2.05
CA LEU A 4 -7.08 19.15 -0.77
C LEU A 4 -8.25 18.58 0.05
N ARG A 5 -9.39 19.28 0.03
CA ARG A 5 -10.61 18.82 0.71
C ARG A 5 -11.20 17.57 0.07
N ARG A 6 -11.17 17.46 -1.26
CA ARG A 6 -11.61 16.24 -1.97
C ARG A 6 -10.68 15.06 -1.66
N GLY A 7 -9.36 15.26 -1.67
CA GLY A 7 -8.40 14.23 -1.30
C GLY A 7 -8.64 13.70 0.12
N LEU A 8 -8.74 14.58 1.11
CA LEU A 8 -9.03 14.21 2.49
C LEU A 8 -10.33 13.40 2.64
N LEU A 9 -11.43 13.84 2.00
CA LEU A 9 -12.73 13.17 2.07
C LEU A 9 -12.71 11.76 1.45
N THR A 10 -11.75 11.47 0.59
CA THR A 10 -11.68 10.18 -0.13
C THR A 10 -10.70 9.22 0.57
N TYR A 11 -9.53 9.70 0.99
CA TYR A 11 -8.51 8.85 1.63
C TYR A 11 -8.86 8.51 3.08
N VAL A 12 -9.39 9.46 3.85
CA VAL A 12 -9.68 9.25 5.26
C VAL A 12 -10.63 8.08 5.51
N PRO A 13 -11.78 7.96 4.81
CA PRO A 13 -12.63 6.78 4.98
C PRO A 13 -11.94 5.45 4.65
N THR A 14 -11.17 5.41 3.56
CA THR A 14 -10.46 4.20 3.15
C THR A 14 -9.44 3.76 4.21
N ILE A 15 -8.67 4.71 4.75
CA ILE A 15 -7.69 4.46 5.82
C ILE A 15 -8.39 3.99 7.08
N LEU A 16 -9.44 4.70 7.51
CA LEU A 16 -10.16 4.38 8.75
C LEU A 16 -10.83 3.02 8.68
N VAL A 17 -11.57 2.75 7.59
CA VAL A 17 -12.25 1.44 7.41
C VAL A 17 -11.21 0.32 7.35
N GLY A 18 -10.14 0.49 6.58
CA GLY A 18 -9.05 -0.48 6.51
C GLY A 18 -8.43 -0.75 7.88
N ALA A 19 -8.09 0.29 8.64
CA ALA A 19 -7.50 0.17 9.97
C ALA A 19 -8.45 -0.52 10.97
N VAL A 20 -9.74 -0.17 10.96
CA VAL A 20 -10.74 -0.79 11.83
C VAL A 20 -10.89 -2.29 11.51
N ILE A 21 -11.03 -2.66 10.25
CA ILE A 21 -11.17 -4.07 9.87
C ILE A 21 -9.92 -4.86 10.26
N GLN A 22 -8.72 -4.34 9.98
CA GLN A 22 -7.47 -4.99 10.36
C GLN A 22 -7.32 -5.12 11.87
N ALA A 23 -7.71 -4.10 12.63
CA ALA A 23 -7.70 -4.16 14.09
C ALA A 23 -8.68 -5.21 14.63
N LEU A 24 -9.87 -5.34 14.03
CA LEU A 24 -10.85 -6.37 14.40
C LEU A 24 -10.33 -7.79 14.10
N LEU A 25 -9.54 -7.98 13.05
CA LEU A 25 -8.95 -9.28 12.72
C LEU A 25 -7.90 -9.76 13.76
N VAL A 26 -7.37 -8.85 14.57
CA VAL A 26 -6.44 -9.18 15.68
C VAL A 26 -7.19 -9.52 16.99
N LEU A 27 -8.52 -9.34 17.04
CA LEU A 27 -9.31 -9.71 18.22
C LEU A 27 -9.11 -11.19 18.58
N GLY A 28 -8.82 -11.44 19.87
CA GLY A 28 -8.62 -12.78 20.39
C GLY A 28 -7.20 -13.34 20.18
N ASP A 29 -6.21 -12.46 19.94
CA ASP A 29 -4.78 -12.79 19.77
C ASP A 29 -4.56 -14.04 18.89
N PRO A 30 -4.80 -13.93 17.57
CA PRO A 30 -4.74 -15.09 16.68
C PRO A 30 -3.32 -15.63 16.60
N VAL A 31 -3.07 -16.74 17.24
CA VAL A 31 -1.81 -17.47 17.11
C VAL A 31 -1.81 -18.18 15.75
N PRO A 32 -0.69 -18.17 15.03
CA PRO A 32 -0.56 -18.93 13.78
C PRO A 32 -0.82 -20.41 14.03
N THR A 33 -1.89 -20.93 13.41
CA THR A 33 -2.28 -22.32 13.52
C THR A 33 -2.69 -22.85 12.16
N THR A 34 -2.74 -24.16 12.01
CA THR A 34 -3.30 -24.82 10.81
C THR A 34 -4.82 -24.77 10.76
N SER A 35 -5.46 -24.00 11.65
CA SER A 35 -6.93 -23.91 11.70
C SER A 35 -7.48 -23.11 10.51
N TRP A 36 -8.63 -23.54 10.05
CA TRP A 36 -9.37 -22.87 8.99
C TRP A 36 -9.72 -21.41 9.37
N TRP A 37 -9.96 -21.13 10.65
CA TRP A 37 -10.22 -19.78 11.16
C TRP A 37 -9.02 -18.84 10.98
N PHE A 38 -7.80 -19.33 11.23
CA PHE A 38 -6.60 -18.54 10.97
C PHE A 38 -6.44 -18.26 9.48
N ALA A 39 -6.64 -19.27 8.62
CA ALA A 39 -6.60 -19.09 7.17
C ALA A 39 -7.65 -18.06 6.69
N ALA A 40 -8.86 -18.09 7.21
CA ALA A 40 -9.92 -17.13 6.88
C ALA A 40 -9.53 -15.70 7.28
N ARG A 41 -8.91 -15.49 8.45
CA ARG A 41 -8.41 -14.17 8.89
C ARG A 41 -7.29 -13.65 7.98
N VAL A 42 -6.36 -14.51 7.58
CA VAL A 42 -5.28 -14.15 6.64
C VAL A 42 -5.86 -13.74 5.29
N LEU A 43 -6.82 -14.50 4.75
CA LEU A 43 -7.50 -14.17 3.50
C LEU A 43 -8.28 -12.85 3.60
N ALA A 44 -8.99 -12.64 4.71
CA ALA A 44 -9.71 -11.38 4.95
C ALA A 44 -8.75 -10.19 5.03
N SER A 45 -7.63 -10.32 5.75
CA SER A 45 -6.59 -9.30 5.84
C SER A 45 -5.99 -8.99 4.47
N ALA A 46 -5.63 -10.02 3.71
CA ALA A 46 -5.10 -9.86 2.34
C ALA A 46 -6.11 -9.14 1.42
N SER A 47 -7.39 -9.49 1.51
CA SER A 47 -8.46 -8.87 0.73
C SER A 47 -8.60 -7.37 1.06
N VAL A 48 -8.57 -7.02 2.35
CA VAL A 48 -8.60 -5.63 2.81
C VAL A 48 -7.38 -4.85 2.31
N LEU A 49 -6.19 -5.44 2.33
CA LEU A 49 -4.98 -4.83 1.80
C LEU A 49 -5.08 -4.58 0.29
N ILE A 50 -5.54 -5.56 -0.48
CA ILE A 50 -5.72 -5.45 -1.93
C ILE A 50 -6.69 -4.31 -2.25
N LEU A 51 -7.85 -4.28 -1.59
CA LEU A 51 -8.86 -3.25 -1.78
C LEU A 51 -8.37 -1.87 -1.37
N SER A 52 -7.69 -1.75 -0.23
CA SER A 52 -7.13 -0.49 0.25
C SER A 52 -6.07 0.06 -0.70
N LEU A 53 -5.19 -0.80 -1.21
CA LEU A 53 -4.15 -0.44 -2.16
C LEU A 53 -4.76 -0.01 -3.50
N TRP A 54 -5.72 -0.78 -4.01
CA TRP A 54 -6.46 -0.47 -5.23
C TRP A 54 -7.19 0.88 -5.15
N LEU A 55 -7.94 1.13 -4.07
CA LEU A 55 -8.64 2.40 -3.85
C LEU A 55 -7.65 3.56 -3.72
N THR A 56 -6.62 3.42 -2.89
CA THR A 56 -5.63 4.48 -2.65
C THR A 56 -4.93 4.89 -3.96
N MET A 57 -4.51 3.92 -4.77
CA MET A 57 -3.86 4.19 -6.06
C MET A 57 -4.83 4.74 -7.10
N SER A 58 -6.08 4.25 -7.15
CA SER A 58 -7.12 4.78 -8.04
C SER A 58 -7.38 6.27 -7.79
N PHE A 59 -7.49 6.65 -6.53
CA PHE A 59 -7.69 8.05 -6.15
C PHE A 59 -6.45 8.92 -6.41
N ALA A 60 -5.25 8.38 -6.19
CA ALA A 60 -4.01 9.11 -6.45
C ALA A 60 -3.78 9.38 -7.94
N ALA A 61 -4.20 8.48 -8.81
CA ALA A 61 -4.04 8.62 -10.24
C ALA A 61 -4.89 9.74 -10.86
N HIS A 62 -6.03 10.09 -10.25
CA HIS A 62 -6.98 11.10 -10.75
C HIS A 62 -7.40 10.87 -12.21
N THR A 63 -7.56 9.62 -12.62
CA THR A 63 -7.96 9.23 -13.98
C THR A 63 -9.48 9.25 -14.14
N ASP A 64 -9.96 9.45 -15.37
CA ASP A 64 -11.39 9.39 -15.71
C ASP A 64 -11.98 7.99 -15.53
N THR A 65 -11.13 6.96 -15.51
CA THR A 65 -11.48 5.56 -15.20
C THR A 65 -10.81 5.12 -13.90
N PRO A 66 -11.32 5.56 -12.73
CA PRO A 66 -10.63 5.35 -11.45
C PRO A 66 -10.53 3.87 -11.04
N PHE A 67 -11.43 3.00 -11.54
CA PHE A 67 -11.52 1.60 -11.12
C PHE A 67 -11.01 0.64 -12.20
N SER A 68 -9.70 0.67 -12.46
CA SER A 68 -9.07 -0.21 -13.43
C SER A 68 -8.92 -1.65 -12.92
N SER A 69 -9.36 -2.64 -13.70
CA SER A 69 -9.11 -4.06 -13.43
C SER A 69 -7.62 -4.41 -13.46
N ARG A 70 -6.83 -3.70 -14.27
CA ARG A 70 -5.36 -3.85 -14.31
C ARG A 70 -4.71 -3.48 -13.00
N LEU A 71 -5.18 -2.38 -12.37
CA LEU A 71 -4.70 -1.97 -11.07
C LEU A 71 -5.11 -2.97 -9.98
N LEU A 72 -6.33 -3.49 -10.04
CA LEU A 72 -6.76 -4.55 -9.12
C LEU A 72 -5.88 -5.79 -9.24
N LEU A 73 -5.58 -6.22 -10.47
CA LEU A 73 -4.67 -7.33 -10.73
C LEU A 73 -3.25 -7.03 -10.18
N ALA A 74 -2.70 -5.86 -10.46
CA ALA A 74 -1.39 -5.46 -9.97
C ALA A 74 -1.35 -5.41 -8.42
N ALA A 75 -2.38 -4.88 -7.77
CA ALA A 75 -2.50 -4.88 -6.31
C ALA A 75 -2.59 -6.31 -5.75
N THR A 76 -3.38 -7.19 -6.39
CA THR A 76 -3.47 -8.59 -6.00
C THR A 76 -2.12 -9.30 -6.12
N VAL A 77 -1.44 -9.16 -7.24
CA VAL A 77 -0.10 -9.75 -7.45
C VAL A 77 0.90 -9.22 -6.42
N THR A 78 0.88 -7.91 -6.16
CA THR A 78 1.77 -7.29 -5.15
C THR A 78 1.57 -7.90 -3.77
N VAL A 79 0.31 -8.02 -3.31
CA VAL A 79 0.01 -8.57 -1.98
C VAL A 79 0.38 -10.05 -1.92
N LEU A 80 0.04 -10.84 -2.94
CA LEU A 80 0.40 -12.26 -2.98
C LEU A 80 1.91 -12.48 -3.01
N CYS A 81 2.64 -11.72 -3.83
CA CYS A 81 4.11 -11.74 -3.84
C CYS A 81 4.69 -11.33 -2.48
N GLY A 82 4.09 -10.34 -1.81
CA GLY A 82 4.49 -9.94 -0.46
C GLY A 82 4.29 -11.05 0.57
N ILE A 83 3.17 -11.77 0.52
CA ILE A 83 2.90 -12.91 1.40
C ILE A 83 3.91 -14.04 1.15
N VAL A 84 4.11 -14.45 -0.10
CA VAL A 84 5.07 -15.50 -0.45
C VAL A 84 6.49 -15.09 -0.06
N ALA A 85 6.87 -13.84 -0.34
CA ALA A 85 8.17 -13.30 0.04
C ALA A 85 8.36 -13.33 1.57
N GLY A 86 7.33 -13.01 2.35
CA GLY A 86 7.35 -13.03 3.81
C GLY A 86 7.52 -14.44 4.40
N ILE A 87 7.00 -15.45 3.73
CA ILE A 87 7.23 -16.86 4.12
C ILE A 87 8.69 -17.25 3.91
N LEU A 88 9.32 -16.75 2.85
CA LEU A 88 10.71 -17.04 2.52
C LEU A 88 11.70 -16.27 3.42
N ASN A 89 11.45 -14.98 3.60
CA ASN A 89 12.27 -14.09 4.43
C ASN A 89 11.50 -12.83 4.82
N PRO A 90 11.47 -12.43 6.11
CA PRO A 90 10.70 -11.28 6.58
C PRO A 90 11.13 -9.92 5.99
N ILE A 91 12.31 -9.83 5.37
CA ILE A 91 12.81 -8.61 4.72
C ILE A 91 12.27 -8.48 3.28
N LEU A 92 12.02 -9.59 2.58
CA LEU A 92 11.61 -9.58 1.19
C LEU A 92 10.29 -8.82 0.91
N PRO A 93 9.25 -8.86 1.76
CA PRO A 93 8.05 -8.05 1.58
C PRO A 93 8.32 -6.56 1.45
N LEU A 94 9.36 -6.04 2.12
CA LEU A 94 9.76 -4.63 2.02
C LEU A 94 10.24 -4.30 0.61
N LEU A 95 11.05 -5.18 0.02
CA LEU A 95 11.51 -5.03 -1.36
C LEU A 95 10.35 -5.11 -2.34
N VAL A 96 9.44 -6.07 -2.15
CA VAL A 96 8.22 -6.19 -2.98
C VAL A 96 7.41 -4.91 -2.89
N ALA A 97 7.18 -4.38 -1.68
CA ALA A 97 6.42 -3.15 -1.48
C ALA A 97 7.05 -1.96 -2.20
N VAL A 98 8.38 -1.74 -2.06
CA VAL A 98 9.08 -0.64 -2.73
C VAL A 98 9.04 -0.78 -4.24
N MET A 99 9.36 -1.97 -4.78
CA MET A 99 9.45 -2.21 -6.23
C MET A 99 8.08 -2.22 -6.92
N SER A 100 7.01 -2.49 -6.20
CA SER A 100 5.65 -2.46 -6.75
C SER A 100 5.10 -1.04 -6.96
N LEU A 101 5.61 -0.02 -6.27
CA LEU A 101 5.08 1.35 -6.33
C LEU A 101 5.05 1.96 -7.74
N PRO A 102 6.15 1.91 -8.53
CA PRO A 102 6.11 2.39 -9.92
C PRO A 102 5.16 1.56 -10.80
N VAL A 103 5.07 0.25 -10.57
CA VAL A 103 4.17 -0.64 -11.31
C VAL A 103 2.70 -0.31 -11.02
N LEU A 104 2.36 -0.13 -9.74
CA LEU A 104 1.01 0.24 -9.31
C LEU A 104 0.60 1.62 -9.83
N SER A 105 1.53 2.60 -9.83
CA SER A 105 1.26 3.93 -10.37
C SER A 105 0.98 3.91 -11.87
N ALA A 106 1.73 3.11 -12.63
CA ALA A 106 1.49 2.92 -14.07
C ALA A 106 0.18 2.15 -14.32
N ALA A 107 -0.08 1.07 -13.58
CA ALA A 107 -1.32 0.30 -13.70
C ALA A 107 -2.58 1.14 -13.38
N ALA A 108 -2.45 2.15 -12.53
CA ALA A 108 -3.52 3.08 -12.19
C ALA A 108 -3.78 4.11 -13.30
N ALA A 109 -2.75 4.55 -14.01
CA ALA A 109 -2.83 5.64 -14.99
C ALA A 109 -2.94 5.15 -16.44
N GLY A 110 -2.42 3.94 -16.76
CA GLY A 110 -2.37 3.47 -18.15
C GLY A 110 -1.78 2.06 -18.32
N PRO A 111 -1.21 1.76 -19.48
CA PRO A 111 -0.62 0.47 -19.75
C PRO A 111 0.72 0.28 -19.01
N LEU A 112 0.98 -0.94 -18.53
CA LEU A 112 2.19 -1.28 -17.76
C LEU A 112 3.52 -0.99 -18.49
N LYS A 113 3.52 -0.99 -19.83
CA LYS A 113 4.71 -0.62 -20.63
C LYS A 113 5.23 0.79 -20.34
N GLU A 114 4.41 1.65 -19.74
CA GLU A 114 4.77 3.02 -19.38
C GLU A 114 5.61 3.13 -18.10
N VAL A 115 5.76 2.03 -17.35
CA VAL A 115 6.69 1.97 -16.19
C VAL A 115 8.10 2.37 -16.60
N THR A 116 8.59 1.79 -17.70
CA THR A 116 9.93 2.06 -18.23
C THR A 116 10.10 3.54 -18.55
N ARG A 117 9.10 4.17 -19.17
CA ARG A 117 9.13 5.60 -19.49
C ARG A 117 9.21 6.46 -18.24
N THR A 118 8.47 6.12 -17.18
CA THR A 118 8.52 6.84 -15.91
C THR A 118 9.92 6.77 -15.28
N ILE A 119 10.56 5.60 -15.34
CA ILE A 119 11.91 5.38 -14.79
C ILE A 119 12.96 6.14 -15.62
N THR A 120 12.89 6.08 -16.95
CA THR A 120 13.89 6.68 -17.84
C THR A 120 13.76 8.20 -17.97
N PHE A 121 12.56 8.76 -17.78
CA PHE A 121 12.31 10.20 -17.88
C PHE A 121 13.06 11.01 -16.81
N ALA A 122 13.12 10.54 -15.59
CA ALA A 122 13.78 11.23 -14.49
C ALA A 122 14.48 10.24 -13.54
N PRO A 123 15.59 9.61 -13.97
CA PRO A 123 16.23 8.52 -13.22
C PRO A 123 16.65 8.93 -11.81
N ILE A 124 17.17 10.14 -11.62
CA ILE A 124 17.57 10.64 -10.30
C ILE A 124 16.35 10.79 -9.38
N ARG A 125 15.24 11.37 -9.88
CA ARG A 125 14.01 11.53 -9.08
C ARG A 125 13.36 10.19 -8.75
N THR A 126 13.40 9.26 -9.68
CA THR A 126 12.91 7.89 -9.48
C THR A 126 13.75 7.17 -8.44
N SER A 127 15.08 7.24 -8.52
CA SER A 127 15.97 6.65 -7.52
C SER A 127 15.78 7.24 -6.12
N LEU A 128 15.68 8.58 -6.04
CA LEU A 128 15.37 9.27 -4.77
C LEU A 128 13.96 8.88 -4.26
N GLY A 129 12.99 8.74 -5.16
CA GLY A 129 11.64 8.28 -4.82
C GLY A 129 11.64 6.85 -4.26
N LEU A 130 12.39 5.93 -4.86
CA LEU A 130 12.57 4.56 -4.37
C LEU A 130 13.27 4.54 -3.01
N ALA A 131 14.37 5.29 -2.86
CA ALA A 131 15.08 5.40 -1.59
C ALA A 131 14.21 6.00 -0.49
N GLY A 132 13.51 7.09 -0.75
CA GLY A 132 12.56 7.69 0.19
C GLY A 132 11.40 6.76 0.54
N SER A 133 10.88 6.01 -0.43
CA SER A 133 9.86 5.00 -0.20
C SER A 133 10.37 3.88 0.70
N ALA A 134 11.59 3.39 0.47
CA ALA A 134 12.22 2.38 1.29
C ALA A 134 12.40 2.85 2.74
N VAL A 135 12.92 4.07 2.93
CA VAL A 135 13.06 4.66 4.28
C VAL A 135 11.71 4.78 4.97
N LEU A 136 10.69 5.30 4.30
CA LEU A 136 9.36 5.45 4.90
C LEU A 136 8.75 4.09 5.27
N ILE A 137 8.89 3.07 4.42
CA ILE A 137 8.39 1.72 4.71
C ILE A 137 9.15 1.11 5.90
N ILE A 138 10.48 1.23 5.95
CA ILE A 138 11.29 0.75 7.08
C ILE A 138 10.88 1.43 8.38
N VAL A 139 10.73 2.76 8.37
CA VAL A 139 10.28 3.52 9.56
C VAL A 139 8.91 3.03 10.02
N ASN A 140 7.97 2.80 9.10
CA ASN A 140 6.64 2.27 9.45
C ASN A 140 6.71 0.87 10.07
N VAL A 141 7.54 -0.02 9.52
CA VAL A 141 7.72 -1.37 10.07
C VAL A 141 8.33 -1.31 11.45
N VAL A 142 9.38 -0.51 11.66
CA VAL A 142 10.00 -0.33 12.98
C VAL A 142 9.00 0.27 13.97
N ALA A 143 8.24 1.30 13.56
CA ALA A 143 7.20 1.88 14.40
C ALA A 143 6.10 0.86 14.76
N GLY A 144 5.67 0.04 13.80
CA GLY A 144 4.69 -1.02 14.04
C GLY A 144 5.20 -2.10 15.00
N LEU A 145 6.47 -2.50 14.88
CA LEU A 145 7.10 -3.43 15.81
C LEU A 145 7.20 -2.85 17.21
N LEU A 146 7.62 -1.59 17.35
CA LEU A 146 7.68 -0.92 18.65
C LEU A 146 6.28 -0.78 19.27
N LEU A 147 5.29 -0.36 18.49
CA LEU A 147 3.91 -0.29 18.95
C LEU A 147 3.40 -1.66 19.41
N GLY A 148 3.67 -2.72 18.63
CA GLY A 148 3.28 -4.08 19.01
C GLY A 148 3.99 -4.61 20.25
N PHE A 149 5.19 -4.10 20.56
CA PHE A 149 5.94 -4.46 21.75
C PHE A 149 5.43 -3.73 23.02
N PHE A 150 5.14 -2.42 22.92
CA PHE A 150 4.74 -1.60 24.06
C PHE A 150 3.23 -1.50 24.24
N VAL A 151 2.46 -1.60 23.16
CA VAL A 151 0.99 -1.47 23.16
C VAL A 151 0.43 -2.69 22.43
N THR A 152 0.00 -3.69 23.18
CA THR A 152 -0.51 -4.94 22.61
C THR A 152 -1.97 -4.85 22.17
N GLY A 153 -2.41 -5.81 21.33
CA GLY A 153 -3.79 -6.02 20.97
C GLY A 153 -4.35 -5.05 19.91
N VAL A 154 -5.65 -4.87 19.96
CA VAL A 154 -6.44 -4.13 18.94
C VAL A 154 -6.01 -2.68 18.79
N VAL A 155 -5.61 -2.02 19.88
CA VAL A 155 -5.20 -0.61 19.85
C VAL A 155 -3.88 -0.45 19.08
N ALA A 156 -2.90 -1.30 19.37
CA ALA A 156 -1.63 -1.30 18.62
C ALA A 156 -1.86 -1.54 17.12
N ALA A 157 -2.69 -2.54 16.80
CA ALA A 157 -3.05 -2.84 15.42
C ALA A 157 -3.73 -1.64 14.75
N ALA A 158 -4.72 -1.01 15.39
CA ALA A 158 -5.41 0.15 14.84
C ALA A 158 -4.44 1.30 14.52
N ILE A 159 -3.56 1.66 15.47
CA ILE A 159 -2.57 2.74 15.28
C ILE A 159 -1.61 2.38 14.14
N THR A 160 -1.09 1.15 14.13
CA THR A 160 -0.16 0.68 13.07
C THR A 160 -0.81 0.79 11.70
N TRP A 161 -2.04 0.32 11.54
CA TRP A 161 -2.74 0.37 10.25
C TRP A 161 -3.14 1.79 9.83
N LEU A 162 -3.43 2.68 10.77
CA LEU A 162 -3.63 4.11 10.47
C LEU A 162 -2.34 4.75 9.93
N VAL A 163 -1.20 4.51 10.58
CA VAL A 163 0.09 5.03 10.15
C VAL A 163 0.48 4.46 8.79
N PHE A 164 0.28 3.16 8.55
CA PHE A 164 0.50 2.54 7.25
C PHE A 164 -0.40 3.12 6.16
N GLY A 165 -1.68 3.35 6.45
CA GLY A 165 -2.62 3.95 5.50
C GLY A 165 -2.23 5.37 5.10
N ILE A 166 -1.81 6.20 6.05
CA ILE A 166 -1.31 7.55 5.79
C ILE A 166 -0.05 7.49 4.91
N SER A 167 0.89 6.64 5.27
CA SER A 167 2.15 6.48 4.51
C SER A 167 1.90 5.95 3.10
N ALA A 168 1.00 4.99 2.94
CA ALA A 168 0.59 4.47 1.63
C ALA A 168 -0.03 5.58 0.76
N THR A 169 -0.82 6.47 1.36
CA THR A 169 -1.41 7.62 0.64
C THR A 169 -0.34 8.61 0.18
N ILE A 170 0.66 8.90 1.01
CA ILE A 170 1.80 9.76 0.65
C ILE A 170 2.57 9.15 -0.51
N LEU A 171 2.90 7.86 -0.42
CA LEU A 171 3.62 7.14 -1.47
C LEU A 171 2.81 7.08 -2.77
N ALA A 172 1.53 6.75 -2.70
CA ALA A 172 0.65 6.69 -3.86
C ALA A 172 0.57 8.04 -4.60
N THR A 173 0.38 9.13 -3.86
CA THR A 173 0.31 10.48 -4.44
C THR A 173 1.64 10.93 -5.04
N HIS A 174 2.76 10.60 -4.39
CA HIS A 174 4.10 10.87 -4.90
C HIS A 174 4.34 10.15 -6.23
N TRP A 175 4.13 8.83 -6.28
CA TRP A 175 4.37 8.03 -7.48
C TRP A 175 3.40 8.35 -8.62
N ALA A 176 2.13 8.59 -8.33
CA ALA A 176 1.18 9.06 -9.33
C ALA A 176 1.57 10.43 -9.90
N SER A 177 2.16 11.33 -9.09
CA SER A 177 2.65 12.62 -9.58
C SER A 177 3.86 12.49 -10.48
N LEU A 178 4.80 11.58 -10.17
CA LEU A 178 5.95 11.27 -11.02
C LEU A 178 5.51 10.72 -12.37
N HIS A 179 4.59 9.76 -12.34
CA HIS A 179 4.05 9.15 -13.56
C HIS A 179 3.38 10.20 -14.46
N ARG A 180 2.52 11.07 -13.93
CA ARG A 180 1.88 12.15 -14.69
C ARG A 180 2.90 13.08 -15.35
N ARG A 181 3.94 13.51 -14.63
CA ARG A 181 5.00 14.39 -15.19
C ARG A 181 5.75 13.74 -16.33
N ALA A 182 6.01 12.45 -16.27
CA ALA A 182 6.66 11.71 -17.34
C ALA A 182 5.84 11.61 -18.63
N HIS A 183 4.52 11.85 -18.56
CA HIS A 183 3.61 11.72 -19.70
C HIS A 183 3.04 13.07 -20.18
N SER A 184 3.29 14.16 -19.45
CA SER A 184 2.90 15.53 -19.85
C SER A 184 4.00 16.28 -20.60
N SER A 185 5.18 15.71 -20.73
CA SER A 185 6.34 16.22 -21.51
C SER A 185 6.47 15.46 -22.81
#